data_5838eea94413dd9f12c51a9afc03c154
#
_entry.id   5838eea94413dd9f12c51a9afc03c154
#
_cell.length_a   1.000
_cell.length_b   1.000
_cell.length_c   1.000
_cell.angle_alpha   90.00
_cell.angle_beta   90.00
_cell.angle_gamma   90.00
#
_symmetry.space_group_name_H-M   'P 1'
#
loop_
_entity.id
_entity.type
_entity.pdbx_description
1 polymer ?
#
loop_
_entity_poly.entity_id
_entity_poly.type
_entity_poly.pdbx_seq_one_letter_code
_entity_poly.pdbx_strand_id
1 'polypeptide(L)'
;MKDSLLIAGKIDHTLLRSDASMEEIKQLSTDAIHYKFHSICVNPIWLTYVNDIIKGSGVNLCTVIGFPLGASFTSNKLFELDKSIEHGASEIDMVMNIGFFKDKKYNIISEEIKKIVQSANGRIIKVIIETGLLVKEEIEIASRIIEESGANFIKTSTGFSNFGSSTEIIKIIKSSISSNMQIKASGGISTSKQVLNLLEVGADRIGSSASVIIMKELLDN
;
A
#
# COMPACT_ATOMS: atom_id res chain seq x y z
N MET A 1 10.16 7.27 -22.79
CA MET A 1 8.73 7.69 -22.67
C MET A 1 7.73 6.56 -22.47
N LYS A 2 7.73 5.49 -23.30
CA LYS A 2 6.73 4.41 -23.14
C LYS A 2 6.95 3.61 -21.85
N ASP A 3 8.20 3.36 -21.49
CA ASP A 3 8.57 2.60 -20.28
C ASP A 3 8.35 3.41 -18.99
N SER A 4 8.58 4.74 -19.00
CA SER A 4 8.32 5.59 -17.85
C SER A 4 6.83 5.70 -17.51
N LEU A 5 5.95 5.70 -18.52
CA LEU A 5 4.49 5.67 -18.31
C LEU A 5 4.02 4.33 -17.73
N LEU A 6 4.63 3.22 -18.14
CA LEU A 6 4.33 1.90 -17.55
C LEU A 6 4.74 1.84 -16.07
N ILE A 7 5.85 2.47 -15.71
CA ILE A 7 6.30 2.54 -14.31
C ILE A 7 5.40 3.48 -13.51
N ALA A 8 5.02 4.65 -14.05
CA ALA A 8 4.09 5.55 -13.38
C ALA A 8 2.76 4.86 -13.01
N GLY A 9 2.23 4.04 -13.93
CA GLY A 9 1.03 3.21 -13.69
C GLY A 9 1.21 2.11 -12.63
N LYS A 10 2.40 1.97 -12.04
CA LYS A 10 2.70 1.06 -10.92
C LYS A 10 3.02 1.80 -9.62
N ILE A 11 2.85 3.11 -9.57
CA ILE A 11 3.17 3.93 -8.40
C ILE A 11 1.91 4.39 -7.68
N ASP A 12 1.85 4.15 -6.37
CA ASP A 12 0.94 4.80 -5.43
C ASP A 12 1.66 6.01 -4.84
N HIS A 13 1.32 7.23 -5.33
CA HIS A 13 1.90 8.47 -4.85
C HIS A 13 1.38 8.79 -3.46
N THR A 14 2.26 8.84 -2.46
CA THR A 14 1.87 8.67 -1.05
C THR A 14 2.25 9.87 -0.20
N LEU A 15 1.29 10.37 0.60
CA LEU A 15 1.53 11.35 1.65
C LEU A 15 0.69 11.02 2.89
N LEU A 16 1.34 10.44 3.92
CA LEU A 16 0.70 9.94 5.15
C LEU A 16 1.22 10.62 6.42
N ARG A 17 2.09 11.64 6.30
CA ARG A 17 2.56 12.41 7.47
C ARG A 17 1.38 13.04 8.19
N SER A 18 1.43 13.07 9.52
CA SER A 18 0.37 13.65 10.37
C SER A 18 0.23 15.16 10.21
N ASP A 19 1.29 15.84 9.78
CA ASP A 19 1.37 17.29 9.58
C ASP A 19 1.16 17.71 8.11
N ALA A 20 0.70 16.81 7.26
CA ALA A 20 0.41 17.12 5.86
C ALA A 20 -0.65 18.22 5.74
N SER A 21 -0.30 19.30 5.06
CA SER A 21 -1.19 20.45 4.83
C SER A 21 -2.10 20.23 3.61
N MET A 22 -3.19 21.00 3.54
CA MET A 22 -4.10 20.99 2.40
C MET A 22 -3.39 21.35 1.07
N GLU A 23 -2.43 22.26 1.10
CA GLU A 23 -1.66 22.63 -0.08
C GLU A 23 -0.76 21.50 -0.57
N GLU A 24 -0.11 20.75 0.36
CA GLU A 24 0.68 19.58 -0.01
C GLU A 24 -0.20 18.46 -0.58
N ILE A 25 -1.40 18.25 -0.04
CA ILE A 25 -2.37 17.27 -0.59
C ILE A 25 -2.84 17.68 -1.98
N LYS A 26 -3.08 18.99 -2.21
CA LYS A 26 -3.43 19.51 -3.53
C LYS A 26 -2.30 19.30 -4.54
N GLN A 27 -1.06 19.59 -4.14
CA GLN A 27 0.11 19.37 -4.98
C GLN A 27 0.29 17.89 -5.31
N LEU A 28 0.16 17.00 -4.30
CA LEU A 28 0.18 15.55 -4.48
C LEU A 28 -0.84 15.10 -5.53
N SER A 29 -2.06 15.65 -5.47
CA SER A 29 -3.14 15.31 -6.40
C SER A 29 -2.83 15.79 -7.83
N THR A 30 -2.31 17.01 -7.97
CA THR A 30 -1.89 17.58 -9.25
C THR A 30 -0.76 16.76 -9.88
N ASP A 31 0.24 16.38 -9.08
CA ASP A 31 1.37 15.57 -9.53
C ASP A 31 0.89 14.18 -10.00
N ALA A 32 -0.04 13.56 -9.26
CA ALA A 32 -0.56 12.25 -9.64
C ALA A 32 -1.30 12.27 -10.99
N ILE A 33 -2.07 13.32 -11.26
CA ILE A 33 -2.75 13.51 -12.54
C ILE A 33 -1.70 13.75 -13.65
N HIS A 34 -0.74 14.63 -13.40
CA HIS A 34 0.29 15.00 -14.38
C HIS A 34 1.14 13.79 -14.81
N TYR A 35 1.65 13.03 -13.85
CA TYR A 35 2.51 11.87 -14.12
C TYR A 35 1.71 10.59 -14.42
N LYS A 36 0.38 10.62 -14.31
CA LYS A 36 -0.51 9.46 -14.49
C LYS A 36 -0.15 8.31 -13.53
N PHE A 37 0.06 8.63 -12.26
CA PHE A 37 0.29 7.62 -11.25
C PHE A 37 -0.93 6.72 -11.11
N HIS A 38 -0.70 5.47 -10.68
CA HIS A 38 -1.78 4.50 -10.50
C HIS A 38 -2.81 4.98 -9.48
N SER A 39 -2.32 5.46 -8.32
CA SER A 39 -3.17 5.97 -7.25
C SER A 39 -2.50 7.08 -6.44
N ILE A 40 -3.33 7.77 -5.66
CA ILE A 40 -2.91 8.61 -4.54
C ILE A 40 -3.23 7.88 -3.26
N CYS A 41 -2.27 7.81 -2.33
CA CYS A 41 -2.47 7.22 -1.00
C CYS A 41 -2.34 8.30 0.09
N VAL A 42 -3.45 8.58 0.78
CA VAL A 42 -3.55 9.63 1.81
C VAL A 42 -4.23 9.12 3.08
N ASN A 43 -4.08 9.86 4.18
CA ASN A 43 -4.87 9.60 5.40
C ASN A 43 -6.38 9.80 5.15
N PRO A 44 -7.26 9.06 5.85
CA PRO A 44 -8.71 9.06 5.58
C PRO A 44 -9.37 10.44 5.58
N ILE A 45 -8.91 11.37 6.40
CA ILE A 45 -9.45 12.73 6.49
C ILE A 45 -9.39 13.50 5.16
N TRP A 46 -8.48 13.14 4.27
CA TRP A 46 -8.27 13.80 2.98
C TRP A 46 -9.07 13.21 1.82
N LEU A 47 -9.80 12.12 2.03
CA LEU A 47 -10.45 11.36 0.96
C LEU A 47 -11.41 12.22 0.13
N THR A 48 -12.35 12.91 0.77
CA THR A 48 -13.32 13.75 0.05
C THR A 48 -12.62 14.83 -0.78
N TYR A 49 -11.63 15.51 -0.17
CA TYR A 49 -10.90 16.57 -0.85
C TYR A 49 -10.12 16.07 -2.07
N VAL A 50 -9.41 14.95 -1.92
CA VAL A 50 -8.65 14.34 -3.02
C VAL A 50 -9.60 13.80 -4.10
N ASN A 51 -10.69 13.13 -3.72
CA ASN A 51 -11.68 12.59 -4.65
C ASN A 51 -12.25 13.66 -5.59
N ASP A 52 -12.53 14.85 -5.05
CA ASP A 52 -13.03 15.98 -5.87
C ASP A 52 -11.99 16.46 -6.88
N ILE A 53 -10.70 16.49 -6.50
CA ILE A 53 -9.62 16.94 -7.39
C ILE A 53 -9.35 15.94 -8.52
N ILE A 54 -9.29 14.62 -8.18
CA ILE A 54 -8.89 13.59 -9.16
C ILE A 54 -10.04 13.07 -10.01
N LYS A 55 -11.25 13.55 -9.80
CA LYS A 55 -12.45 13.10 -10.52
C LYS A 55 -12.25 13.16 -12.03
N GLY A 56 -12.44 12.03 -12.70
CA GLY A 56 -12.31 11.92 -14.16
C GLY A 56 -10.86 11.83 -14.68
N SER A 57 -9.85 11.86 -13.82
CA SER A 57 -8.43 11.78 -14.22
C SER A 57 -7.94 10.36 -14.53
N GLY A 58 -8.65 9.34 -14.04
CA GLY A 58 -8.21 7.93 -14.10
C GLY A 58 -7.25 7.53 -12.98
N VAL A 59 -6.90 8.43 -12.06
CA VAL A 59 -6.11 8.13 -10.86
C VAL A 59 -7.01 7.52 -9.78
N ASN A 60 -6.58 6.40 -9.19
CA ASN A 60 -7.32 5.74 -8.10
C ASN A 60 -7.08 6.42 -6.76
N LEU A 61 -8.07 6.32 -5.85
CA LEU A 61 -7.98 6.85 -4.49
C LEU A 61 -7.71 5.71 -3.51
N CYS A 62 -6.54 5.74 -2.89
CA CYS A 62 -6.11 4.79 -1.86
C CYS A 62 -6.06 5.48 -0.49
N THR A 63 -6.38 4.74 0.56
CA THR A 63 -6.20 5.19 1.94
C THR A 63 -5.72 4.06 2.84
N VAL A 64 -5.56 4.36 4.12
CA VAL A 64 -5.06 3.43 5.14
C VAL A 64 -6.09 3.21 6.24
N ILE A 65 -6.12 2.02 6.84
CA ILE A 65 -6.93 1.68 8.02
C ILE A 65 -6.10 0.91 9.06
N GLY A 66 -6.43 1.07 10.34
CA GLY A 66 -5.64 0.53 11.44
C GLY A 66 -4.19 1.05 11.46
N PHE A 67 -3.96 2.18 10.87
CA PHE A 67 -2.62 2.69 10.52
C PHE A 67 -2.08 3.69 11.56
N PRO A 68 -0.75 3.68 11.87
CA PRO A 68 0.27 2.79 11.29
C PRO A 68 0.52 1.51 12.09
N LEU A 69 -0.14 1.29 13.23
CA LEU A 69 0.24 0.28 14.22
C LEU A 69 -0.45 -1.08 14.06
N GLY A 70 -1.61 -1.14 13.41
CA GLY A 70 -2.43 -2.35 13.31
C GLY A 70 -3.08 -2.80 14.63
N ALA A 71 -2.82 -2.10 15.73
CA ALA A 71 -3.16 -2.48 17.11
C ALA A 71 -4.53 -1.98 17.57
N SER A 72 -5.48 -1.82 16.66
CA SER A 72 -6.87 -1.47 16.97
C SER A 72 -7.79 -2.69 16.89
N PHE A 73 -9.00 -2.57 17.44
CA PHE A 73 -10.02 -3.61 17.28
C PHE A 73 -10.43 -3.77 15.82
N THR A 74 -10.77 -5.00 15.43
CA THR A 74 -11.30 -5.30 14.08
C THR A 74 -12.53 -4.44 13.76
N SER A 75 -13.41 -4.17 14.76
CA SER A 75 -14.55 -3.29 14.57
C SER A 75 -14.17 -1.85 14.18
N ASN A 76 -13.07 -1.33 14.72
CA ASN A 76 -12.58 -0.01 14.35
C ASN A 76 -12.07 0.01 12.91
N LYS A 77 -11.30 -1.01 12.52
CA LYS A 77 -10.82 -1.14 11.12
C LYS A 77 -12.00 -1.28 10.14
N LEU A 78 -13.05 -2.01 10.51
CA LEU A 78 -14.28 -2.10 9.71
C LEU A 78 -14.98 -0.75 9.60
N PHE A 79 -15.09 0.00 10.69
CA PHE A 79 -15.66 1.34 10.66
C PHE A 79 -14.83 2.30 9.78
N GLU A 80 -13.51 2.27 9.91
CA GLU A 80 -12.61 3.04 9.04
C GLU A 80 -12.76 2.64 7.57
N LEU A 81 -12.91 1.35 7.27
CA LEU A 81 -13.16 0.83 5.92
C LEU A 81 -14.46 1.40 5.36
N ASP A 82 -15.58 1.26 6.09
CA ASP A 82 -16.89 1.74 5.65
C ASP A 82 -16.86 3.24 5.37
N LYS A 83 -16.26 4.04 6.25
CA LYS A 83 -16.09 5.48 6.07
C LYS A 83 -15.18 5.80 4.87
N SER A 84 -14.11 5.06 4.70
CA SER A 84 -13.21 5.26 3.56
C SER A 84 -13.92 5.01 2.22
N ILE A 85 -14.75 3.97 2.17
CA ILE A 85 -15.56 3.64 0.99
C ILE A 85 -16.61 4.73 0.72
N GLU A 86 -17.30 5.20 1.76
CA GLU A 86 -18.28 6.29 1.67
C GLU A 86 -17.67 7.56 1.08
N HIS A 87 -16.40 7.86 1.41
CA HIS A 87 -15.66 9.02 0.94
C HIS A 87 -14.86 8.79 -0.35
N GLY A 88 -15.11 7.68 -1.06
CA GLY A 88 -14.61 7.47 -2.42
C GLY A 88 -13.35 6.63 -2.56
N ALA A 89 -12.82 6.04 -1.50
CA ALA A 89 -11.67 5.15 -1.60
C ALA A 89 -11.98 3.92 -2.46
N SER A 90 -11.13 3.63 -3.44
CA SER A 90 -11.17 2.46 -4.29
C SER A 90 -10.18 1.37 -3.88
N GLU A 91 -9.14 1.76 -3.13
CA GLU A 91 -8.11 0.87 -2.63
C GLU A 91 -7.82 1.19 -1.14
N ILE A 92 -7.61 0.16 -0.34
CA ILE A 92 -7.39 0.28 1.10
C ILE A 92 -6.15 -0.51 1.52
N ASP A 93 -5.22 0.16 2.19
CA ASP A 93 -4.02 -0.44 2.79
C ASP A 93 -4.27 -0.63 4.29
N MET A 94 -4.51 -1.85 4.77
CA MET A 94 -4.71 -2.14 6.18
C MET A 94 -3.45 -2.65 6.85
N VAL A 95 -3.19 -2.27 8.10
CA VAL A 95 -2.10 -2.85 8.88
C VAL A 95 -2.61 -4.08 9.63
N MET A 96 -1.91 -5.21 9.45
CA MET A 96 -2.12 -6.45 10.20
C MET A 96 -1.89 -6.21 11.71
N ASN A 97 -2.58 -6.95 12.58
CA ASN A 97 -2.26 -6.91 14.00
C ASN A 97 -0.96 -7.66 14.29
N ILE A 98 0.15 -6.93 14.29
CA ILE A 98 1.50 -7.50 14.44
C ILE A 98 1.67 -8.20 15.79
N GLY A 99 1.11 -7.67 16.88
CA GLY A 99 1.21 -8.27 18.21
C GLY A 99 0.57 -9.67 18.25
N PHE A 100 -0.65 -9.80 17.75
CA PHE A 100 -1.30 -11.11 17.66
C PHE A 100 -0.59 -12.07 16.72
N PHE A 101 0.00 -11.53 15.63
CA PHE A 101 0.81 -12.35 14.73
C PHE A 101 2.04 -12.92 15.45
N LYS A 102 2.77 -12.10 16.22
CA LYS A 102 3.92 -12.54 17.04
C LYS A 102 3.53 -13.59 18.08
N ASP A 103 2.35 -13.49 18.65
CA ASP A 103 1.76 -14.47 19.57
C ASP A 103 1.23 -15.74 18.84
N LYS A 104 1.47 -15.86 17.52
CA LYS A 104 1.00 -16.97 16.67
C LYS A 104 -0.52 -17.18 16.66
N LYS A 105 -1.29 -16.12 16.93
CA LYS A 105 -2.76 -16.14 16.88
C LYS A 105 -3.26 -15.97 15.43
N TYR A 106 -2.77 -16.82 14.56
CA TYR A 106 -2.97 -16.74 13.10
C TYR A 106 -4.44 -16.80 12.68
N ASN A 107 -5.27 -17.58 13.39
CA ASN A 107 -6.71 -17.62 13.12
C ASN A 107 -7.38 -16.27 13.30
N ILE A 108 -6.98 -15.49 14.34
CA ILE A 108 -7.53 -14.14 14.57
C ILE A 108 -7.14 -13.22 13.43
N ILE A 109 -5.90 -13.30 12.95
CA ILE A 109 -5.41 -12.50 11.80
C ILE A 109 -6.20 -12.86 10.54
N SER A 110 -6.33 -14.15 10.24
CA SER A 110 -7.08 -14.60 9.05
C SER A 110 -8.54 -14.15 9.10
N GLU A 111 -9.21 -14.27 10.25
CA GLU A 111 -10.59 -13.82 10.42
C GLU A 111 -10.75 -12.30 10.27
N GLU A 112 -9.82 -11.50 10.82
CA GLU A 112 -9.81 -10.05 10.65
C GLU A 112 -9.73 -9.69 9.17
N ILE A 113 -8.75 -10.26 8.44
CA ILE A 113 -8.55 -9.97 7.02
C ILE A 113 -9.78 -10.41 6.20
N LYS A 114 -10.33 -11.60 6.45
CA LYS A 114 -11.54 -12.09 5.76
C LYS A 114 -12.73 -11.15 5.94
N LYS A 115 -12.96 -10.66 7.16
CA LYS A 115 -14.04 -9.69 7.45
C LYS A 115 -13.83 -8.40 6.68
N ILE A 116 -12.61 -7.86 6.65
CA ILE A 116 -12.27 -6.66 5.89
C ILE A 116 -12.50 -6.87 4.38
N VAL A 117 -12.00 -7.98 3.83
CA VAL A 117 -12.16 -8.31 2.40
C VAL A 117 -13.65 -8.44 2.03
N GLN A 118 -14.45 -9.14 2.85
CA GLN A 118 -15.89 -9.28 2.63
C GLN A 118 -16.63 -7.95 2.65
N SER A 119 -16.26 -7.07 3.60
CA SER A 119 -16.90 -5.75 3.74
C SER A 119 -16.42 -4.74 2.68
N ALA A 120 -15.31 -5.02 1.99
CA ALA A 120 -14.75 -4.11 0.99
C ALA A 120 -15.57 -3.99 -0.30
N ASN A 121 -16.57 -4.84 -0.51
CA ASN A 121 -17.47 -4.78 -1.68
C ASN A 121 -16.72 -4.71 -3.02
N GLY A 122 -15.72 -5.58 -3.20
CA GLY A 122 -14.90 -5.68 -4.42
C GLY A 122 -13.78 -4.64 -4.56
N ARG A 123 -13.57 -3.79 -3.57
CA ARG A 123 -12.43 -2.86 -3.56
C ARG A 123 -11.14 -3.58 -3.23
N ILE A 124 -10.02 -3.03 -3.71
CA ILE A 124 -8.72 -3.63 -3.50
C ILE A 124 -8.27 -3.46 -2.05
N ILE A 125 -7.98 -4.59 -1.40
CA ILE A 125 -7.42 -4.64 -0.05
C ILE A 125 -5.96 -5.06 -0.13
N LYS A 126 -5.09 -4.24 0.48
CA LYS A 126 -3.66 -4.52 0.61
C LYS A 126 -3.31 -4.64 2.09
N VAL A 127 -2.71 -5.74 2.49
CA VAL A 127 -2.37 -5.99 3.90
C VAL A 127 -0.90 -5.69 4.15
N ILE A 128 -0.64 -4.76 5.06
CA ILE A 128 0.71 -4.36 5.49
C ILE A 128 1.17 -5.32 6.58
N ILE A 129 2.28 -6.01 6.34
CA ILE A 129 2.87 -6.97 7.28
C ILE A 129 3.98 -6.37 8.14
N GLU A 130 4.46 -5.16 7.83
CA GLU A 130 5.56 -4.46 8.50
C GLU A 130 6.82 -5.33 8.60
N THR A 131 7.39 -5.63 7.46
CA THR A 131 8.48 -6.61 7.30
C THR A 131 9.70 -6.34 8.18
N GLY A 132 9.94 -5.09 8.57
CA GLY A 132 11.02 -4.74 9.49
C GLY A 132 10.87 -5.29 10.91
N LEU A 133 9.69 -5.77 11.27
CA LEU A 133 9.40 -6.41 12.57
C LEU A 133 9.37 -7.94 12.48
N LEU A 134 9.53 -8.53 11.28
CA LEU A 134 9.36 -9.95 11.03
C LEU A 134 10.69 -10.58 10.59
N VAL A 135 10.95 -11.82 11.04
CA VAL A 135 11.99 -12.65 10.47
C VAL A 135 11.49 -13.34 9.19
N LYS A 136 12.40 -13.95 8.43
CA LYS A 136 12.06 -14.56 7.12
C LYS A 136 10.88 -15.52 7.22
N GLU A 137 10.92 -16.47 8.16
CA GLU A 137 9.89 -17.48 8.35
C GLU A 137 8.52 -16.86 8.69
N GLU A 138 8.52 -15.74 9.43
CA GLU A 138 7.32 -14.98 9.75
C GLU A 138 6.74 -14.28 8.53
N ILE A 139 7.59 -13.71 7.65
CA ILE A 139 7.16 -13.12 6.37
C ILE A 139 6.47 -14.18 5.49
N GLU A 140 7.05 -15.38 5.41
CA GLU A 140 6.47 -16.50 4.65
C GLU A 140 5.11 -16.93 5.20
N ILE A 141 4.97 -17.03 6.54
CA ILE A 141 3.71 -17.39 7.20
C ILE A 141 2.65 -16.30 6.98
N ALA A 142 3.01 -15.03 7.20
CA ALA A 142 2.11 -13.90 7.00
C ALA A 142 1.61 -13.83 5.56
N SER A 143 2.50 -14.05 4.59
CA SER A 143 2.17 -14.04 3.17
C SER A 143 1.10 -15.09 2.81
N ARG A 144 1.26 -16.32 3.30
CA ARG A 144 0.26 -17.40 3.09
C ARG A 144 -1.08 -17.07 3.74
N ILE A 145 -1.08 -16.60 5.00
CA ILE A 145 -2.31 -16.23 5.71
C ILE A 145 -3.09 -15.16 4.94
N ILE A 146 -2.40 -14.15 4.42
CA ILE A 146 -3.02 -13.03 3.68
C ILE A 146 -3.63 -13.53 2.39
N GLU A 147 -2.90 -14.36 1.63
CA GLU A 147 -3.40 -14.96 0.39
C GLU A 147 -4.64 -15.82 0.64
N GLU A 148 -4.58 -16.73 1.62
CA GLU A 148 -5.70 -17.61 2.00
C GLU A 148 -6.91 -16.84 2.57
N SER A 149 -6.69 -15.61 3.01
CA SER A 149 -7.74 -14.72 3.50
C SER A 149 -8.41 -13.89 2.39
N GLY A 150 -7.93 -13.98 1.14
CA GLY A 150 -8.55 -13.39 -0.03
C GLY A 150 -8.21 -11.91 -0.26
N ALA A 151 -7.20 -11.35 0.38
CA ALA A 151 -6.70 -10.00 0.07
C ALA A 151 -6.08 -9.95 -1.33
N ASN A 152 -5.98 -8.76 -1.91
CA ASN A 152 -5.44 -8.59 -3.27
C ASN A 152 -3.92 -8.41 -3.27
N PHE A 153 -3.38 -7.77 -2.23
CA PHE A 153 -1.95 -7.47 -2.14
C PHE A 153 -1.39 -7.78 -0.75
N ILE A 154 -0.13 -8.19 -0.74
CA ILE A 154 0.74 -8.07 0.43
C ILE A 154 1.54 -6.78 0.27
N LYS A 155 1.50 -5.90 1.27
CA LYS A 155 2.30 -4.68 1.32
C LYS A 155 3.39 -4.84 2.38
N THR A 156 4.63 -4.47 2.02
CA THR A 156 5.79 -4.70 2.89
C THR A 156 5.75 -3.89 4.18
N SER A 157 5.56 -2.57 4.08
CA SER A 157 5.81 -1.67 5.22
C SER A 157 4.88 -0.46 5.23
N THR A 158 4.69 0.13 6.41
CA THR A 158 3.96 1.40 6.59
C THR A 158 4.75 2.61 6.10
N GLY A 159 6.07 2.56 6.18
CA GLY A 159 6.96 3.71 5.98
C GLY A 159 7.22 4.52 7.26
N PHE A 160 6.65 4.11 8.40
CA PHE A 160 6.81 4.75 9.73
C PHE A 160 7.82 4.02 10.62
N SER A 161 8.35 2.89 10.17
CA SER A 161 9.44 2.18 10.82
C SER A 161 10.79 2.49 10.15
N ASN A 162 11.89 2.16 10.84
CA ASN A 162 13.26 2.38 10.32
C ASN A 162 13.65 1.39 9.20
N PHE A 163 12.78 0.44 8.85
CA PHE A 163 13.05 -0.59 7.86
C PHE A 163 12.12 -0.43 6.66
N GLY A 164 12.74 -0.37 5.49
CA GLY A 164 12.04 -0.26 4.22
C GLY A 164 11.97 -1.59 3.45
N SER A 165 11.45 -1.53 2.24
CA SER A 165 11.41 -2.66 1.32
C SER A 165 12.80 -2.92 0.70
N SER A 166 13.10 -4.21 0.45
CA SER A 166 14.29 -4.64 -0.26
C SER A 166 13.96 -5.72 -1.29
N THR A 167 14.84 -5.92 -2.26
CA THR A 167 14.69 -6.99 -3.26
C THR A 167 14.65 -8.37 -2.63
N GLU A 168 15.35 -8.58 -1.51
CA GLU A 168 15.34 -9.82 -0.76
C GLU A 168 13.96 -10.09 -0.14
N ILE A 169 13.35 -9.09 0.50
CA ILE A 169 12.01 -9.20 1.06
C ILE A 169 10.99 -9.54 -0.03
N ILE A 170 11.04 -8.87 -1.18
CA ILE A 170 10.13 -9.17 -2.29
C ILE A 170 10.29 -10.61 -2.78
N LYS A 171 11.53 -11.12 -2.92
CA LYS A 171 11.79 -12.51 -3.29
C LYS A 171 11.23 -13.51 -2.27
N ILE A 172 11.37 -13.23 -0.97
CA ILE A 172 10.78 -14.08 0.09
C ILE A 172 9.26 -14.14 -0.06
N ILE A 173 8.59 -12.98 -0.15
CA ILE A 173 7.14 -12.94 -0.34
C ILE A 173 6.75 -13.68 -1.61
N LYS A 174 7.41 -13.38 -2.75
CA LYS A 174 7.09 -13.98 -4.05
C LYS A 174 7.21 -15.50 -4.06
N SER A 175 8.20 -16.06 -3.35
CA SER A 175 8.36 -17.52 -3.23
C SER A 175 7.32 -18.19 -2.33
N SER A 176 6.56 -17.41 -1.54
CA SER A 176 5.62 -17.91 -0.53
C SER A 176 4.16 -17.86 -0.97
N ILE A 177 3.88 -17.26 -2.13
CA ILE A 177 2.52 -17.00 -2.66
C ILE A 177 2.33 -17.56 -4.06
N SER A 178 1.07 -17.70 -4.49
CA SER A 178 0.73 -18.06 -5.87
C SER A 178 0.91 -16.88 -6.85
N SER A 179 0.77 -17.15 -8.13
CA SER A 179 0.87 -16.13 -9.19
C SER A 179 -0.26 -15.08 -9.16
N ASN A 180 -1.36 -15.35 -8.46
CA ASN A 180 -2.53 -14.46 -8.41
C ASN A 180 -2.42 -13.37 -7.34
N MET A 181 -1.60 -13.58 -6.31
CA MET A 181 -1.35 -12.60 -5.26
C MET A 181 -0.34 -11.57 -5.74
N GLN A 182 -0.66 -10.29 -5.52
CA GLN A 182 0.20 -9.17 -5.89
C GLN A 182 1.00 -8.63 -4.70
N ILE A 183 2.13 -7.96 -4.99
CA ILE A 183 3.04 -7.42 -3.98
C ILE A 183 3.17 -5.91 -4.16
N LYS A 184 2.90 -5.15 -3.08
CA LYS A 184 3.21 -3.72 -3.01
C LYS A 184 4.47 -3.52 -2.18
N ALA A 185 5.54 -3.03 -2.81
CA ALA A 185 6.75 -2.60 -2.12
C ALA A 185 6.59 -1.16 -1.63
N SER A 186 6.87 -0.90 -0.36
CA SER A 186 6.81 0.44 0.25
C SER A 186 7.78 0.59 1.43
N GLY A 187 8.10 1.85 1.76
CA GLY A 187 9.07 2.20 2.79
C GLY A 187 10.50 2.39 2.23
N GLY A 188 11.03 3.62 2.35
CA GLY A 188 12.40 3.96 1.97
C GLY A 188 12.71 3.98 0.47
N ILE A 189 11.71 3.96 -0.40
CA ILE A 189 11.90 3.94 -1.87
C ILE A 189 11.93 5.37 -2.37
N SER A 190 13.08 5.84 -2.87
CA SER A 190 13.30 7.24 -3.25
C SER A 190 14.01 7.44 -4.58
N THR A 191 14.50 6.38 -5.24
CA THR A 191 15.24 6.46 -6.51
C THR A 191 14.65 5.54 -7.58
N SER A 192 14.82 5.91 -8.84
CA SER A 192 14.41 5.11 -10.00
C SER A 192 15.05 3.72 -10.01
N LYS A 193 16.34 3.64 -9.64
CA LYS A 193 17.06 2.36 -9.53
C LYS A 193 16.42 1.40 -8.52
N GLN A 194 16.00 1.91 -7.35
CA GLN A 194 15.30 1.07 -6.38
C GLN A 194 13.98 0.56 -6.95
N VAL A 195 13.21 1.42 -7.61
CA VAL A 195 11.94 1.03 -8.24
C VAL A 195 12.14 -0.07 -9.28
N LEU A 196 13.07 0.12 -10.20
CA LEU A 196 13.37 -0.86 -11.24
C LEU A 196 13.77 -2.22 -10.66
N ASN A 197 14.69 -2.23 -9.69
CA ASN A 197 15.13 -3.46 -9.03
C ASN A 197 13.98 -4.19 -8.32
N LEU A 198 13.08 -3.47 -7.63
CA LEU A 198 11.94 -4.06 -6.93
C LEU A 198 10.91 -4.64 -7.91
N LEU A 199 10.64 -3.96 -9.02
CA LEU A 199 9.74 -4.45 -10.07
C LEU A 199 10.33 -5.69 -10.76
N GLU A 200 11.65 -5.69 -11.04
CA GLU A 200 12.35 -6.82 -11.66
C GLU A 200 12.24 -8.10 -10.82
N VAL A 201 12.31 -8.00 -9.50
CA VAL A 201 12.21 -9.17 -8.61
C VAL A 201 10.78 -9.56 -8.24
N GLY A 202 9.76 -8.88 -8.79
CA GLY A 202 8.37 -9.31 -8.71
C GLY A 202 7.45 -8.43 -7.86
N ALA A 203 7.83 -7.20 -7.54
CA ALA A 203 6.85 -6.23 -7.04
C ALA A 203 5.90 -5.79 -8.17
N ASP A 204 4.61 -5.72 -7.88
CA ASP A 204 3.57 -5.31 -8.83
C ASP A 204 3.21 -3.83 -8.67
N ARG A 205 3.43 -3.27 -7.48
CA ARG A 205 3.10 -1.91 -7.09
C ARG A 205 4.20 -1.31 -6.21
N ILE A 206 4.41 0.00 -6.33
CA ILE A 206 5.38 0.76 -5.54
C ILE A 206 4.65 1.85 -4.77
N GLY A 207 4.82 1.91 -3.45
CA GLY A 207 4.37 3.03 -2.62
C GLY A 207 5.53 3.95 -2.27
N SER A 208 5.48 5.21 -2.68
CA SER A 208 6.55 6.17 -2.43
C SER A 208 6.03 7.60 -2.22
N SER A 209 6.67 8.35 -1.33
CA SER A 209 6.50 9.80 -1.19
C SER A 209 7.43 10.60 -2.11
N ALA A 210 8.43 9.94 -2.71
CA ALA A 210 9.41 10.56 -3.62
C ALA A 210 9.07 10.32 -5.11
N SER A 211 7.81 9.99 -5.44
CA SER A 211 7.41 9.54 -6.78
C SER A 211 7.76 10.54 -7.89
N VAL A 212 7.66 11.84 -7.62
CA VAL A 212 8.02 12.89 -8.59
C VAL A 212 9.51 12.88 -8.89
N ILE A 213 10.36 12.69 -7.86
CA ILE A 213 11.83 12.59 -8.02
C ILE A 213 12.15 11.35 -8.85
N ILE A 214 11.55 10.21 -8.53
CA ILE A 214 11.70 8.95 -9.26
C ILE A 214 11.35 9.13 -10.75
N MET A 215 10.24 9.80 -11.04
CA MET A 215 9.82 10.04 -12.43
C MET A 215 10.76 10.97 -13.17
N LYS A 216 11.29 12.01 -12.54
CA LYS A 216 12.29 12.90 -13.14
C LYS A 216 13.55 12.12 -13.51
N GLU A 217 14.09 11.30 -12.59
CA GLU A 217 15.25 10.44 -12.88
C GLU A 217 15.00 9.47 -14.06
N LEU A 218 13.76 8.95 -14.21
CA LEU A 218 13.40 8.04 -15.30
C LEU A 218 13.21 8.76 -16.64
N LEU A 219 12.93 10.04 -16.63
CA LEU A 219 12.74 10.85 -17.84
C LEU A 219 14.07 11.45 -18.35
N ASP A 220 15.03 11.65 -17.44
CA ASP A 220 16.35 12.21 -17.72
C ASP A 220 17.35 11.15 -18.25
N ASN A 221 17.02 9.85 -18.12
CA ASN A 221 17.78 8.70 -18.64
C ASN A 221 17.16 8.14 -19.92
#